data_c78c52d1517805e6a579d33eefb0bb50
#
_entry.id   c78c52d1517805e6a579d33eefb0bb50
#
_cell.length_a   1.000
_cell.length_b   1.000
_cell.length_c   1.000
_cell.angle_alpha   90.00
_cell.angle_beta   90.00
_cell.angle_gamma   90.00
#
_symmetry.space_group_name_H-M   'P 1'
#
loop_
_entity.id
_entity.type
_entity.pdbx_description
1 polymer ?
#
loop_
_entity_poly.entity_id
_entity_poly.type
_entity_poly.pdbx_seq_one_letter_code
_entity_poly.pdbx_strand_id
1 'polypeptide(L)'
;DKRFMDDPYPHYRAMREAGPVLWSPKNECYVVARHDDVQRVLSEWQTFSSAAGVGLANFNKEKPWRPPSIVLEADPPLHTRTRTVLARTMTPGAVRALRERFEREAEILVDRVLDMGTFDAVRDFAERYPTKVFPDALGLPEKGRENLLPYGNMVFNSFGPRNELTEAAFANAENVRGWT
;
A
#
# COMPACT_ATOMS: atom_id res chain seq x y z
N ASP A 1 -5.60 8.31 -16.92
CA ASP A 1 -6.44 8.00 -18.08
C ASP A 1 -7.36 6.85 -17.71
N LYS A 2 -8.68 7.00 -17.94
CA LYS A 2 -9.68 5.97 -17.63
C LYS A 2 -9.39 4.65 -18.35
N ARG A 3 -8.99 4.70 -19.62
CA ARG A 3 -8.64 3.51 -20.41
C ARG A 3 -7.50 2.70 -19.80
N PHE A 4 -6.52 3.38 -19.19
CA PHE A 4 -5.44 2.71 -18.45
C PHE A 4 -5.96 2.00 -17.18
N MET A 5 -6.94 2.58 -16.51
CA MET A 5 -7.53 1.96 -15.30
C MET A 5 -8.47 0.81 -15.65
N ASP A 6 -9.18 0.90 -16.78
CA ASP A 6 -10.10 -0.15 -17.23
C ASP A 6 -9.35 -1.40 -17.72
N ASP A 7 -8.24 -1.23 -18.47
CA ASP A 7 -7.37 -2.32 -18.94
C ASP A 7 -5.91 -1.84 -19.07
N PRO A 8 -5.04 -2.05 -18.06
CA PRO A 8 -3.66 -1.61 -18.09
C PRO A 8 -2.73 -2.48 -18.95
N TYR A 9 -3.09 -3.71 -19.28
CA TYR A 9 -2.20 -4.69 -19.91
C TYR A 9 -1.72 -4.30 -21.31
N PRO A 10 -2.53 -3.74 -22.23
CA PRO A 10 -2.05 -3.25 -23.51
C PRO A 10 -1.02 -2.12 -23.35
N HIS A 11 -1.23 -1.22 -22.37
CA HIS A 11 -0.30 -0.14 -22.06
C HIS A 11 1.04 -0.66 -21.53
N TYR A 12 1.01 -1.66 -20.64
CA TYR A 12 2.24 -2.30 -20.15
C TYR A 12 3.00 -3.01 -21.27
N ARG A 13 2.30 -3.61 -22.24
CA ARG A 13 2.95 -4.20 -23.41
C ARG A 13 3.65 -3.13 -24.23
N ALA A 14 2.95 -2.06 -24.58
CA ALA A 14 3.52 -0.94 -25.32
C ALA A 14 4.73 -0.34 -24.63
N MET A 15 4.69 -0.20 -23.30
CA MET A 15 5.85 0.27 -22.52
C MET A 15 7.05 -0.67 -22.65
N ARG A 16 6.87 -1.99 -22.54
CA ARG A 16 7.97 -2.96 -22.69
C ARG A 16 8.58 -2.95 -24.08
N GLU A 17 7.76 -2.78 -25.11
CA GLU A 17 8.19 -2.73 -26.52
C GLU A 17 8.93 -1.41 -26.82
N ALA A 18 8.51 -0.29 -26.25
CA ALA A 18 9.10 1.02 -26.48
C ALA A 18 10.53 1.15 -25.96
N GLY A 19 10.92 0.38 -24.93
CA GLY A 19 12.30 0.40 -24.47
C GLY A 19 12.48 -0.08 -23.01
N PRO A 20 13.73 -0.20 -22.53
CA PRO A 20 14.03 -0.61 -21.17
C PRO A 20 13.67 0.49 -20.14
N VAL A 21 13.85 1.78 -20.54
CA VAL A 21 13.58 2.95 -19.69
C VAL A 21 12.81 3.99 -20.52
N LEU A 22 11.73 4.47 -19.99
CA LEU A 22 10.87 5.47 -20.63
C LEU A 22 10.79 6.72 -19.77
N TRP A 23 10.79 7.89 -20.40
CA TRP A 23 10.51 9.14 -19.71
C TRP A 23 9.01 9.41 -19.69
N SER A 24 8.46 9.70 -18.52
CA SER A 24 7.08 10.16 -18.33
C SER A 24 7.07 11.67 -18.12
N PRO A 25 6.79 12.49 -19.16
CA PRO A 25 6.85 13.94 -19.02
C PRO A 25 5.75 14.49 -18.09
N LYS A 26 4.62 13.81 -17.99
CA LYS A 26 3.53 14.20 -17.09
C LYS A 26 3.90 14.07 -15.62
N ASN A 27 4.66 13.04 -15.26
CA ASN A 27 5.03 12.74 -13.87
C ASN A 27 6.49 13.09 -13.57
N GLU A 28 7.22 13.59 -14.56
CA GLU A 28 8.63 13.96 -14.45
C GLU A 28 9.51 12.85 -13.86
N CYS A 29 9.24 11.61 -14.27
CA CYS A 29 9.96 10.43 -13.77
C CYS A 29 10.27 9.43 -14.89
N TYR A 30 11.25 8.58 -14.64
CA TYR A 30 11.54 7.43 -15.49
C TYR A 30 10.68 6.23 -15.08
N VAL A 31 10.26 5.46 -16.08
CA VAL A 31 9.43 4.27 -15.90
C VAL A 31 10.16 3.07 -16.50
N VAL A 32 10.19 1.97 -15.77
CA VAL A 32 10.66 0.66 -16.23
C VAL A 32 9.50 -0.33 -16.20
N ALA A 33 9.38 -1.17 -17.25
CA ALA A 33 8.27 -2.11 -17.38
C ALA A 33 8.71 -3.54 -17.71
N ARG A 34 9.99 -3.78 -18.03
CA ARG A 34 10.54 -5.11 -18.29
C ARG A 34 10.91 -5.78 -16.98
N HIS A 35 10.63 -7.07 -16.85
CA HIS A 35 10.86 -7.84 -15.61
C HIS A 35 12.27 -7.65 -15.04
N ASP A 36 13.29 -7.84 -15.85
CA ASP A 36 14.69 -7.81 -15.41
C ASP A 36 15.11 -6.40 -14.96
N ASP A 37 14.64 -5.36 -15.67
CA ASP A 37 14.88 -3.96 -15.30
C ASP A 37 14.16 -3.61 -13.97
N VAL A 38 12.93 -4.07 -13.78
CA VAL A 38 12.19 -3.89 -12.52
C VAL A 38 12.89 -4.62 -11.38
N GLN A 39 13.29 -5.87 -11.58
CA GLN A 39 14.02 -6.65 -10.57
C GLN A 39 15.33 -5.95 -10.17
N ARG A 40 16.06 -5.43 -11.14
CA ARG A 40 17.28 -4.68 -10.91
C ARG A 40 17.03 -3.41 -10.10
N VAL A 41 16.06 -2.59 -10.49
CA VAL A 41 15.68 -1.36 -9.77
C VAL A 41 15.28 -1.66 -8.31
N LEU A 42 14.57 -2.75 -8.06
CA LEU A 42 14.14 -3.14 -6.72
C LEU A 42 15.25 -3.75 -5.85
N SER A 43 16.32 -4.27 -6.45
CA SER A 43 17.39 -4.96 -5.71
C SER A 43 18.67 -4.13 -5.51
N GLU A 44 19.00 -3.25 -6.46
CA GLU A 44 20.22 -2.43 -6.45
C GLU A 44 20.03 -1.11 -5.70
N TRP A 45 19.77 -1.17 -4.40
CA TRP A 45 19.49 0.00 -3.57
C TRP A 45 20.61 1.07 -3.58
N GLN A 46 21.87 0.69 -3.86
CA GLN A 46 22.99 1.62 -3.96
C GLN A 46 22.85 2.57 -5.16
N THR A 47 22.16 2.11 -6.20
CA THR A 47 21.87 2.91 -7.41
C THR A 47 20.47 3.52 -7.36
N PHE A 48 19.50 2.75 -6.85
CA PHE A 48 18.08 3.11 -6.81
C PHE A 48 17.59 3.20 -5.37
N SER A 49 17.94 4.33 -4.72
CA SER A 49 17.60 4.59 -3.33
C SER A 49 16.10 4.83 -3.13
N SER A 50 15.54 4.27 -2.05
CA SER A 50 14.18 4.56 -1.59
C SER A 50 14.11 5.75 -0.63
N ALA A 51 15.25 6.25 -0.13
CA ALA A 51 15.29 7.27 0.92
C ALA A 51 14.69 8.62 0.51
N ALA A 52 14.58 8.89 -0.80
CA ALA A 52 13.97 10.11 -1.32
C ALA A 52 12.45 9.99 -1.58
N GLY A 53 11.82 8.90 -1.16
CA GLY A 53 10.39 8.63 -1.35
C GLY A 53 10.14 7.37 -2.17
N VAL A 54 9.00 6.73 -1.96
CA VAL A 54 8.55 5.51 -2.66
C VAL A 54 7.31 5.75 -3.53
N GLY A 55 6.84 7.00 -3.59
CA GLY A 55 5.78 7.47 -4.47
C GLY A 55 6.32 8.42 -5.53
N LEU A 56 5.45 9.21 -6.13
CA LEU A 56 5.85 10.25 -7.10
C LEU A 56 6.44 11.50 -6.43
N ALA A 57 6.19 11.71 -5.14
CA ALA A 57 6.79 12.79 -4.35
C ALA A 57 8.29 12.53 -4.13
N ASN A 58 9.11 13.55 -4.38
CA ASN A 58 10.56 13.48 -4.15
C ASN A 58 10.92 14.30 -2.91
N PHE A 59 11.24 13.63 -1.80
CA PHE A 59 11.55 14.25 -0.52
C PHE A 59 12.85 15.07 -0.49
N ASN A 60 13.67 14.97 -1.54
CA ASN A 60 14.80 15.89 -1.73
C ASN A 60 14.38 17.24 -2.33
N LYS A 61 13.18 17.33 -2.91
CA LYS A 61 12.67 18.53 -3.59
C LYS A 61 11.48 19.16 -2.86
N GLU A 62 10.74 18.39 -2.10
CA GLU A 62 9.54 18.83 -1.41
C GLU A 62 9.42 18.24 0.01
N LYS A 63 8.75 18.96 0.89
CA LYS A 63 8.53 18.49 2.26
C LYS A 63 7.57 17.30 2.27
N PRO A 64 7.94 16.17 2.89
CA PRO A 64 7.03 15.04 3.04
C PRO A 64 5.77 15.45 3.81
N TRP A 65 4.62 14.93 3.38
CA TRP A 65 3.34 15.17 4.06
C TRP A 65 3.23 14.41 5.41
N ARG A 66 4.07 13.40 5.62
CA ARG A 66 4.27 12.63 6.86
C ARG A 66 5.77 12.43 7.13
N PRO A 67 6.15 12.04 8.34
CA PRO A 67 7.52 11.57 8.57
C PRO A 67 7.84 10.39 7.65
N PRO A 68 9.04 10.36 7.02
CA PRO A 68 9.47 9.21 6.22
C PRO A 68 9.44 7.92 7.03
N SER A 69 8.97 6.85 6.43
CA SER A 69 8.94 5.53 7.06
C SER A 69 10.35 4.95 7.16
N ILE A 70 10.72 4.48 8.33
CA ILE A 70 11.99 3.78 8.56
C ILE A 70 12.08 2.39 7.91
N VAL A 71 11.03 1.99 7.18
CA VAL A 71 10.97 0.75 6.40
C VAL A 71 10.83 1.03 4.91
N LEU A 72 9.93 1.97 4.53
CA LEU A 72 9.66 2.25 3.11
C LEU A 72 10.68 3.23 2.54
N GLU A 73 10.84 4.39 3.20
CA GLU A 73 11.74 5.45 2.77
C GLU A 73 13.09 5.38 3.49
N ALA A 74 13.68 4.20 3.48
CA ALA A 74 14.98 3.96 4.11
C ALA A 74 15.82 2.95 3.32
N ASP A 75 17.11 3.18 3.28
CA ASP A 75 18.11 2.27 2.73
C ASP A 75 18.91 1.57 3.86
N PRO A 76 19.67 0.51 3.58
CA PRO A 76 20.62 -0.06 4.54
C PRO A 76 21.63 1.01 5.05
N PRO A 77 22.02 0.97 6.34
CA PRO A 77 21.73 -0.08 7.32
C PRO A 77 20.40 0.09 8.08
N LEU A 78 19.75 1.25 8.01
CA LEU A 78 18.51 1.52 8.75
C LEU A 78 17.40 0.57 8.35
N HIS A 79 17.14 0.45 7.04
CA HIS A 79 16.14 -0.50 6.51
C HIS A 79 16.39 -1.91 7.02
N THR A 80 17.64 -2.41 6.92
CA THR A 80 17.99 -3.78 7.35
C THR A 80 17.67 -4.03 8.83
N ARG A 81 18.03 -3.07 9.71
CA ARG A 81 17.73 -3.16 11.14
C ARG A 81 16.23 -3.27 11.40
N THR A 82 15.47 -2.37 10.83
CA THR A 82 14.02 -2.29 11.05
C THR A 82 13.30 -3.50 10.44
N ARG A 83 13.66 -3.88 9.21
CA ARG A 83 13.09 -5.05 8.53
C ARG A 83 13.37 -6.35 9.28
N THR A 84 14.55 -6.49 9.87
CA THR A 84 14.91 -7.66 10.68
C THR A 84 14.01 -7.80 11.90
N VAL A 85 13.68 -6.71 12.58
CA VAL A 85 12.75 -6.74 13.72
C VAL A 85 11.36 -7.19 13.27
N LEU A 86 10.83 -6.60 12.20
CA LEU A 86 9.53 -6.99 11.64
C LEU A 86 9.50 -8.45 11.21
N ALA A 87 10.54 -8.93 10.53
CA ALA A 87 10.63 -10.32 10.08
C ALA A 87 10.61 -11.32 11.21
N ARG A 88 11.14 -10.98 12.40
CA ARG A 88 11.08 -11.83 13.59
C ARG A 88 9.66 -11.98 14.15
N THR A 89 8.82 -10.96 14.00
CA THR A 89 7.43 -11.01 14.47
C THR A 89 6.50 -11.71 13.48
N MET A 90 6.87 -11.74 12.20
CA MET A 90 6.06 -12.30 11.10
C MET A 90 6.67 -13.61 10.54
N THR A 91 7.13 -14.46 11.44
CA THR A 91 7.65 -15.78 11.04
C THR A 91 6.55 -16.67 10.45
N PRO A 92 6.88 -17.65 9.59
CA PRO A 92 5.89 -18.61 9.09
C PRO A 92 5.12 -19.34 10.21
N GLY A 93 5.76 -19.57 11.36
CA GLY A 93 5.12 -20.13 12.56
C GLY A 93 4.07 -19.20 13.17
N ALA A 94 4.43 -17.92 13.35
CA ALA A 94 3.51 -16.90 13.86
C ALA A 94 2.29 -16.72 12.93
N VAL A 95 2.52 -16.67 11.62
CA VAL A 95 1.43 -16.55 10.63
C VAL A 95 0.52 -17.78 10.65
N ARG A 96 1.08 -19.01 10.73
CA ARG A 96 0.27 -20.22 10.85
C ARG A 96 -0.58 -20.26 12.12
N ALA A 97 -0.09 -19.71 13.23
CA ALA A 97 -0.85 -19.66 14.49
C ALA A 97 -2.11 -18.75 14.40
N LEU A 98 -2.19 -17.85 13.42
CA LEU A 98 -3.36 -17.00 13.21
C LEU A 98 -4.45 -17.71 12.38
N ARG A 99 -4.14 -18.83 11.74
CA ARG A 99 -4.99 -19.47 10.74
C ARG A 99 -6.40 -19.79 11.26
N GLU A 100 -6.49 -20.51 12.35
CA GLU A 100 -7.79 -20.91 12.91
C GLU A 100 -8.68 -19.73 13.30
N ARG A 101 -8.06 -18.65 13.76
CA ARG A 101 -8.78 -17.41 14.06
C ARG A 101 -9.28 -16.73 12.79
N PHE A 102 -8.45 -16.67 11.78
CA PHE A 102 -8.82 -16.09 10.49
C PHE A 102 -9.91 -16.88 9.78
N GLU A 103 -9.85 -18.21 9.83
CA GLU A 103 -10.89 -19.08 9.28
C GLU A 103 -12.23 -18.87 10.00
N ARG A 104 -12.26 -18.81 11.33
CA ARG A 104 -13.49 -18.50 12.08
C ARG A 104 -14.10 -17.13 11.73
N GLU A 105 -13.27 -16.10 11.63
CA GLU A 105 -13.77 -14.77 11.26
C GLU A 105 -14.28 -14.75 9.81
N ALA A 106 -13.68 -15.53 8.92
CA ALA A 106 -14.17 -15.69 7.55
C ALA A 106 -15.54 -16.38 7.52
N GLU A 107 -15.73 -17.48 8.29
CA GLU A 107 -17.01 -18.19 8.42
C GLU A 107 -18.12 -17.26 8.93
N ILE A 108 -17.86 -16.53 10.01
CA ILE A 108 -18.81 -15.53 10.57
C ILE A 108 -19.21 -14.49 9.53
N LEU A 109 -18.23 -14.01 8.75
CA LEU A 109 -18.52 -13.01 7.72
C LEU A 109 -19.32 -13.60 6.55
N VAL A 110 -19.00 -14.83 6.13
CA VAL A 110 -19.74 -15.54 5.08
C VAL A 110 -21.19 -15.76 5.47
N ASP A 111 -21.45 -16.29 6.68
CA ASP A 111 -22.79 -16.48 7.19
C ASP A 111 -23.59 -15.18 7.20
N ARG A 112 -22.96 -14.10 7.64
CA ARG A 112 -23.59 -12.78 7.65
C ARG A 112 -24.00 -12.31 6.24
N VAL A 113 -23.13 -12.43 5.22
CA VAL A 113 -23.47 -11.97 3.86
C VAL A 113 -24.49 -12.88 3.18
N LEU A 114 -24.52 -14.17 3.55
CA LEU A 114 -25.56 -15.10 3.11
C LEU A 114 -26.93 -14.69 3.65
N ASP A 115 -27.02 -14.32 4.93
CA ASP A 115 -28.25 -13.83 5.56
C ASP A 115 -28.76 -12.53 4.94
N MET A 116 -27.87 -11.68 4.42
CA MET A 116 -28.24 -10.45 3.73
C MET A 116 -28.93 -10.72 2.36
N GLY A 117 -28.65 -11.86 1.75
CA GLY A 117 -29.12 -12.24 0.40
C GLY A 117 -28.48 -11.40 -0.71
N THR A 118 -28.56 -10.10 -0.64
CA THR A 118 -27.86 -9.14 -1.55
C THR A 118 -26.95 -8.24 -0.74
N PHE A 119 -25.70 -8.14 -1.14
CA PHE A 119 -24.68 -7.36 -0.44
C PHE A 119 -23.70 -6.68 -1.40
N ASP A 120 -23.05 -5.63 -0.96
CA ASP A 120 -21.94 -4.98 -1.66
C ASP A 120 -20.64 -5.73 -1.36
N ALA A 121 -20.05 -6.35 -2.40
CA ALA A 121 -18.86 -7.19 -2.24
C ALA A 121 -17.62 -6.43 -1.71
N VAL A 122 -17.54 -5.14 -1.94
CA VAL A 122 -16.45 -4.31 -1.40
C VAL A 122 -16.75 -3.94 0.05
N ARG A 123 -17.84 -3.23 0.29
CA ARG A 123 -18.18 -2.68 1.60
C ARG A 123 -18.51 -3.77 2.64
N ASP A 124 -19.28 -4.77 2.24
CA ASP A 124 -19.84 -5.74 3.18
C ASP A 124 -18.95 -6.99 3.35
N PHE A 125 -17.99 -7.21 2.43
CA PHE A 125 -17.07 -8.35 2.47
C PHE A 125 -15.59 -7.94 2.44
N ALA A 126 -15.09 -7.35 1.34
CA ALA A 126 -13.67 -7.14 1.11
C ALA A 126 -13.03 -6.13 2.08
N GLU A 127 -13.75 -5.11 2.52
CA GLU A 127 -13.29 -4.15 3.52
C GLU A 127 -13.37 -4.73 4.94
N ARG A 128 -14.43 -5.46 5.24
CA ARG A 128 -14.70 -5.93 6.61
C ARG A 128 -13.72 -6.98 7.09
N TYR A 129 -13.37 -7.94 6.25
CA TYR A 129 -12.50 -9.04 6.65
C TYR A 129 -11.09 -8.56 7.08
N PRO A 130 -10.31 -7.87 6.24
CA PRO A 130 -8.97 -7.43 6.61
C PRO A 130 -8.97 -6.40 7.76
N THR A 131 -9.97 -5.52 7.82
CA THR A 131 -10.07 -4.54 8.91
C THR A 131 -10.49 -5.14 10.25
N LYS A 132 -10.96 -6.38 10.26
CA LYS A 132 -11.19 -7.17 11.47
C LYS A 132 -9.95 -8.00 11.85
N VAL A 133 -9.49 -8.86 10.94
CA VAL A 133 -8.49 -9.88 11.28
C VAL A 133 -7.07 -9.31 11.44
N PHE A 134 -6.69 -8.32 10.65
CA PHE A 134 -5.35 -7.75 10.69
C PHE A 134 -5.09 -6.95 11.99
N PRO A 135 -5.95 -6.02 12.42
CA PRO A 135 -5.78 -5.32 13.70
C PRO A 135 -5.77 -6.27 14.89
N ASP A 136 -6.62 -7.30 14.86
CA ASP A 136 -6.66 -8.34 15.89
C ASP A 136 -5.35 -9.14 15.97
N ALA A 137 -4.77 -9.46 14.82
CA ALA A 137 -3.48 -10.15 14.74
C ALA A 137 -2.32 -9.34 15.30
N LEU A 138 -2.39 -8.01 15.16
CA LEU A 138 -1.40 -7.07 15.69
C LEU A 138 -1.67 -6.63 17.13
N GLY A 139 -2.81 -7.04 17.72
CA GLY A 139 -3.21 -6.61 19.05
C GLY A 139 -3.62 -5.13 19.13
N LEU A 140 -4.05 -4.54 18.03
CA LEU A 140 -4.54 -3.16 18.00
C LEU A 140 -5.88 -3.06 18.74
N PRO A 141 -6.11 -2.00 19.55
CA PRO A 141 -7.36 -1.80 20.26
C PRO A 141 -8.53 -1.66 19.28
N GLU A 142 -9.74 -1.97 19.71
CA GLU A 142 -10.94 -1.80 18.88
C GLU A 142 -11.27 -0.33 18.62
N LYS A 143 -11.04 0.50 19.63
CA LYS A 143 -11.27 1.95 19.55
C LYS A 143 -10.36 2.56 18.48
N GLY A 144 -10.94 3.26 17.54
CA GLY A 144 -10.22 3.95 16.45
C GLY A 144 -10.04 3.13 15.17
N ARG A 145 -10.45 1.86 15.14
CA ARG A 145 -10.35 1.02 13.92
C ARG A 145 -11.17 1.54 12.74
N GLU A 146 -12.19 2.34 13.01
CA GLU A 146 -12.94 3.09 12.01
C GLU A 146 -12.07 4.01 11.16
N ASN A 147 -10.89 4.40 11.67
CA ASN A 147 -9.93 5.24 10.96
C ASN A 147 -9.00 4.44 10.01
N LEU A 148 -8.98 3.10 10.06
CA LEU A 148 -8.07 2.28 9.23
C LEU A 148 -8.29 2.51 7.73
N LEU A 149 -9.53 2.49 7.25
CA LEU A 149 -9.84 2.72 5.84
C LEU A 149 -9.56 4.17 5.42
N PRO A 150 -10.03 5.21 6.14
CA PRO A 150 -9.66 6.60 5.83
C PRO A 150 -8.15 6.84 5.83
N TYR A 151 -7.41 6.26 6.79
CA TYR A 151 -5.95 6.36 6.85
C TYR A 151 -5.30 5.65 5.65
N GLY A 152 -5.75 4.43 5.34
CA GLY A 152 -5.27 3.69 4.18
C GLY A 152 -5.50 4.46 2.87
N ASN A 153 -6.69 5.00 2.67
CA ASN A 153 -7.01 5.84 1.51
C ASN A 153 -6.09 7.05 1.39
N MET A 154 -5.83 7.74 2.50
CA MET A 154 -4.91 8.88 2.53
C MET A 154 -3.49 8.45 2.13
N VAL A 155 -2.98 7.37 2.71
CA VAL A 155 -1.62 6.88 2.45
C VAL A 155 -1.48 6.43 0.98
N PHE A 156 -2.38 5.59 0.49
CA PHE A 156 -2.28 5.07 -0.88
C PHE A 156 -2.47 6.14 -1.95
N ASN A 157 -3.39 7.08 -1.76
CA ASN A 157 -3.57 8.19 -2.71
C ASN A 157 -2.37 9.15 -2.70
N SER A 158 -1.62 9.25 -1.61
CA SER A 158 -0.43 10.11 -1.53
C SER A 158 0.78 9.59 -2.31
N PHE A 159 0.81 8.34 -2.72
CA PHE A 159 1.87 7.78 -3.56
C PHE A 159 1.73 8.14 -5.04
N GLY A 160 0.52 8.47 -5.47
CA GLY A 160 0.19 8.81 -6.84
C GLY A 160 0.35 10.29 -7.18
N PRO A 161 0.03 10.66 -8.41
CA PRO A 161 -0.01 12.06 -8.82
C PRO A 161 -1.15 12.80 -8.10
N ARG A 162 -0.94 14.08 -7.84
CA ARG A 162 -2.01 14.93 -7.29
C ARG A 162 -3.21 14.97 -8.23
N ASN A 163 -4.36 14.62 -7.68
CA ASN A 163 -5.66 14.60 -8.35
C ASN A 163 -6.77 14.79 -7.29
N GLU A 164 -8.02 14.78 -7.72
CA GLU A 164 -9.18 14.98 -6.82
C GLU A 164 -9.22 13.96 -5.65
N LEU A 165 -8.81 12.70 -5.88
CA LEU A 165 -8.76 11.69 -4.82
C LEU A 165 -7.67 12.00 -3.78
N THR A 166 -6.51 12.46 -4.24
CA THR A 166 -5.40 12.88 -3.38
C THR A 166 -5.79 14.08 -2.54
N GLU A 167 -6.41 15.09 -3.15
CA GLU A 167 -6.85 16.30 -2.43
C GLU A 167 -7.96 15.98 -1.41
N ALA A 168 -8.92 15.15 -1.77
CA ALA A 168 -9.95 14.68 -0.85
C ALA A 168 -9.37 13.90 0.34
N ALA A 169 -8.37 13.04 0.07
CA ALA A 169 -7.66 12.29 1.11
C ALA A 169 -6.90 13.22 2.07
N PHE A 170 -6.20 14.24 1.54
CA PHE A 170 -5.50 15.22 2.37
C PHE A 170 -6.44 16.15 3.14
N ALA A 171 -7.59 16.51 2.59
CA ALA A 171 -8.60 17.31 3.31
C ALA A 171 -9.08 16.60 4.58
N ASN A 172 -9.09 15.26 4.59
CA ASN A 172 -9.45 14.45 5.76
C ASN A 172 -8.25 14.07 6.65
N ALA A 173 -7.03 14.47 6.28
CA ALA A 173 -5.83 14.01 6.95
C ALA A 173 -5.75 14.39 8.45
N GLU A 174 -6.23 15.56 8.84
CA GLU A 174 -6.22 16.00 10.25
C GLU A 174 -7.09 15.12 11.13
N ASN A 175 -8.28 14.72 10.63
CA ASN A 175 -9.19 13.83 11.35
C ASN A 175 -8.59 12.43 11.58
N VAL A 176 -7.72 11.98 10.66
CA VAL A 176 -7.16 10.62 10.67
C VAL A 176 -5.82 10.57 11.40
N ARG A 177 -4.99 11.61 11.30
CA ARG A 177 -3.67 11.66 11.96
C ARG A 177 -3.73 11.63 13.47
N GLY A 178 -4.76 12.18 14.06
CA GLY A 178 -4.96 12.18 15.52
C GLY A 178 -5.17 10.79 16.10
N TRP A 179 -5.37 9.78 15.26
CA TRP A 179 -5.52 8.40 15.69
C TRP A 179 -4.18 7.63 15.78
N THR A 180 -3.17 8.00 15.00
CA THR A 180 -1.84 7.38 15.00
C THR A 180 -0.86 8.11 15.91
#